data_8951800c2949866175fab6f4e9ca04fa
#
_entry.id   8951800c2949866175fab6f4e9ca04fa
#
_cell.length_a   1.000
_cell.length_b   1.000
_cell.length_c   1.000
_cell.angle_alpha   90.00
_cell.angle_beta   90.00
_cell.angle_gamma   90.00
#
_symmetry.space_group_name_H-M   'P 1'
#
loop_
_entity.id
_entity.type
_entity.pdbx_description
1 polymer ?
#
loop_
_entity_poly.entity_id
_entity_poly.type
_entity_poly.pdbx_seq_one_letter_code
_entity_poly.pdbx_strand_id
1 'polypeptide(L)'
;MWCPVPEKSISLFLVVFFISIHCLAQGITIDRLKEMVKAGEYEQVVAVASKFLENSKDPLEKARLYQLKADALYYVNNLPESLENYLLAIEAGSKSEVSDLLLMLECNSHAGFCYRELGIYSKALDYYFNALDYAVSLQDSTELATAYYNVGSGYQSLGDFANAIDYTNKAYEIDRVKRDTSAIAFDLKQMGILSEENGNYNRAITHYKESILMHRKGGGNANSVAERMNSIGLAYQKLGIMDSALYYVEQSLEAHQALDDSINIAERWVNLASIYNQQKKYRKARRLVEQAMHYYEGMEESEHLSSARLTLAENFMLTGQFAQAEALLMENLNFSKKNQLLIQLKESYRLLAEVKEYKSEYIEALDAFKQYKLLEDSTLTLFNRNAISELNIKYAVDVKEQENTILRLENEVQQSEIASQEVRARWLMFSLAIVVISLLSITLALMSRYKAKRLQLEAEVNEMRTKIKVVLNQDTRALNMELDDINQRLAQPLSEREFEILTHALSNLNNSEIAEKVFVSVNTVKYHLKNIYEKLGVTNRKEAMQFALNQSKE
;
A
#
# COMPACT_ATOMS: atom_id res chain seq x y z
N MET A 1 -46.69 17.48 29.53
CA MET A 1 -45.27 17.27 29.78
C MET A 1 -44.55 17.60 28.47
N TRP A 2 -43.98 18.78 28.38
CA TRP A 2 -43.16 19.16 27.24
C TRP A 2 -41.73 18.71 27.53
N CYS A 3 -41.16 17.81 26.69
CA CYS A 3 -39.73 17.53 26.69
C CYS A 3 -39.02 18.70 26.04
N PRO A 4 -37.99 19.28 26.64
CA PRO A 4 -37.16 20.30 25.97
C PRO A 4 -36.31 19.61 24.91
N VAL A 5 -36.40 20.07 23.66
CA VAL A 5 -35.47 19.72 22.57
C VAL A 5 -34.12 20.29 22.95
N PRO A 6 -33.03 19.52 22.89
CA PRO A 6 -31.71 20.01 23.30
C PRO A 6 -31.27 21.18 22.40
N GLU A 7 -30.80 22.27 23.02
CA GLU A 7 -30.39 23.54 22.34
C GLU A 7 -29.39 23.34 21.17
N LYS A 8 -28.59 22.28 21.21
CA LYS A 8 -27.67 21.91 20.12
C LYS A 8 -28.38 21.51 18.83
N SER A 9 -29.58 20.90 18.88
CA SER A 9 -30.35 20.53 17.69
C SER A 9 -31.04 21.73 17.04
N ILE A 10 -31.40 22.74 17.82
CA ILE A 10 -32.01 23.96 17.32
C ILE A 10 -30.93 24.85 16.63
N SER A 11 -29.73 24.92 17.19
CA SER A 11 -28.62 25.65 16.57
C SER A 11 -28.17 25.04 15.25
N LEU A 12 -28.11 23.70 15.20
CA LEU A 12 -27.77 22.97 13.97
C LEU A 12 -28.85 23.17 12.89
N PHE A 13 -30.13 23.13 13.25
CA PHE A 13 -31.25 23.34 12.33
C PHE A 13 -31.29 24.79 11.79
N LEU A 14 -31.00 25.77 12.64
CA LEU A 14 -30.90 27.16 12.24
C LEU A 14 -29.67 27.42 11.35
N VAL A 15 -28.52 26.84 11.66
CA VAL A 15 -27.32 26.94 10.83
C VAL A 15 -27.55 26.30 9.46
N VAL A 16 -28.14 25.10 9.39
CA VAL A 16 -28.50 24.43 8.13
C VAL A 16 -29.56 25.23 7.35
N PHE A 17 -30.54 25.85 8.03
CA PHE A 17 -31.58 26.68 7.40
C PHE A 17 -31.01 28.00 6.87
N PHE A 18 -30.12 28.67 7.61
CA PHE A 18 -29.46 29.92 7.14
C PHE A 18 -28.46 29.61 6.01
N ILE A 19 -27.71 28.53 6.05
CA ILE A 19 -26.83 28.07 4.97
C ILE A 19 -27.66 27.76 3.71
N SER A 20 -28.83 27.10 3.86
CA SER A 20 -29.68 26.78 2.72
C SER A 20 -30.24 28.00 2.01
N ILE A 21 -30.53 29.09 2.72
CA ILE A 21 -30.99 30.36 2.13
C ILE A 21 -29.82 31.13 1.51
N HIS A 22 -28.65 31.13 2.13
CA HIS A 22 -27.45 31.79 1.60
C HIS A 22 -26.88 31.08 0.35
N CYS A 23 -26.91 29.75 0.34
CA CYS A 23 -26.50 28.92 -0.81
C CYS A 23 -27.41 29.07 -2.04
N LEU A 24 -28.71 29.25 -1.84
CA LEU A 24 -29.66 29.50 -2.93
C LEU A 24 -29.49 30.90 -3.57
N ALA A 25 -28.90 31.85 -2.84
CA ALA A 25 -28.69 33.21 -3.31
C ALA A 25 -27.33 33.44 -4.01
N GLN A 26 -26.35 32.54 -3.90
CA GLN A 26 -24.98 32.76 -4.38
C GLN A 26 -24.48 31.78 -5.45
N GLY A 27 -25.31 30.88 -6.01
CA GLY A 27 -24.89 29.98 -7.08
C GLY A 27 -23.63 29.18 -6.68
N ILE A 28 -23.73 28.38 -5.60
CA ILE A 28 -22.57 27.54 -5.17
C ILE A 28 -22.24 26.57 -6.29
N THR A 29 -21.02 26.67 -6.79
CA THR A 29 -20.43 25.79 -7.80
C THR A 29 -19.64 24.67 -7.16
N ILE A 30 -19.34 23.60 -7.90
CA ILE A 30 -18.43 22.53 -7.50
C ILE A 30 -17.08 23.09 -7.01
N ASP A 31 -16.58 24.14 -7.68
CA ASP A 31 -15.32 24.78 -7.28
C ASP A 31 -15.41 25.44 -5.89
N ARG A 32 -16.56 26.02 -5.56
CA ARG A 32 -16.75 26.55 -4.20
C ARG A 32 -16.78 25.46 -3.14
N LEU A 33 -17.39 24.31 -3.44
CA LEU A 33 -17.34 23.14 -2.53
C LEU A 33 -15.90 22.63 -2.33
N LYS A 34 -15.08 22.62 -3.39
CA LYS A 34 -13.64 22.29 -3.27
C LYS A 34 -12.89 23.26 -2.36
N GLU A 35 -13.18 24.55 -2.45
CA GLU A 35 -12.60 25.55 -1.55
C GLU A 35 -13.05 25.34 -0.09
N MET A 36 -14.32 24.99 0.13
CA MET A 36 -14.83 24.68 1.47
C MET A 36 -14.15 23.44 2.08
N VAL A 37 -13.89 22.39 1.29
CA VAL A 37 -13.10 21.23 1.74
C VAL A 37 -11.70 21.68 2.18
N LYS A 38 -11.03 22.52 1.37
CA LYS A 38 -9.70 23.06 1.72
C LYS A 38 -9.72 23.97 2.95
N ALA A 39 -10.84 24.65 3.20
CA ALA A 39 -11.03 25.51 4.37
C ALA A 39 -11.39 24.72 5.65
N GLY A 40 -11.62 23.41 5.56
CA GLY A 40 -12.00 22.56 6.69
C GLY A 40 -13.48 22.63 7.06
N GLU A 41 -14.34 23.15 6.19
CA GLU A 41 -15.78 23.31 6.42
C GLU A 41 -16.56 22.01 6.12
N TYR A 42 -16.09 20.87 6.63
CA TYR A 42 -16.51 19.53 6.20
C TYR A 42 -18.00 19.25 6.40
N GLU A 43 -18.57 19.57 7.56
CA GLU A 43 -20.00 19.34 7.85
C GLU A 43 -20.90 20.11 6.89
N GLN A 44 -20.48 21.34 6.52
CA GLN A 44 -21.20 22.16 5.56
C GLN A 44 -21.12 21.57 4.16
N VAL A 45 -19.95 21.06 3.75
CA VAL A 45 -19.77 20.38 2.46
C VAL A 45 -20.70 19.18 2.35
N VAL A 46 -20.78 18.33 3.39
CA VAL A 46 -21.68 17.15 3.42
C VAL A 46 -23.14 17.59 3.23
N ALA A 47 -23.60 18.61 3.95
CA ALA A 47 -24.96 19.10 3.86
C ALA A 47 -25.30 19.68 2.49
N VAL A 48 -24.40 20.54 1.95
CA VAL A 48 -24.60 21.21 0.67
C VAL A 48 -24.51 20.22 -0.49
N ALA A 49 -23.50 19.33 -0.52
CA ALA A 49 -23.35 18.33 -1.56
C ALA A 49 -24.56 17.37 -1.61
N SER A 50 -25.10 16.96 -0.45
CA SER A 50 -26.30 16.12 -0.37
C SER A 50 -27.51 16.79 -1.03
N LYS A 51 -27.71 18.09 -0.81
CA LYS A 51 -28.81 18.86 -1.41
C LYS A 51 -28.65 19.02 -2.93
N PHE A 52 -27.41 19.21 -3.41
CA PHE A 52 -27.15 19.29 -4.86
C PHE A 52 -27.38 17.94 -5.54
N LEU A 53 -27.01 16.83 -4.89
CA LEU A 53 -27.23 15.46 -5.38
C LEU A 53 -28.71 15.14 -5.64
N GLU A 54 -29.64 15.69 -4.83
CA GLU A 54 -31.09 15.51 -5.03
C GLU A 54 -31.58 16.11 -6.36
N ASN A 55 -30.93 17.17 -6.83
CA ASN A 55 -31.38 17.96 -7.99
C ASN A 55 -30.53 17.70 -9.25
N SER A 56 -29.31 17.22 -9.10
CA SER A 56 -28.43 16.95 -10.24
C SER A 56 -28.94 15.76 -11.08
N LYS A 57 -28.90 15.90 -12.40
CA LYS A 57 -29.23 14.84 -13.37
C LYS A 57 -28.02 14.39 -14.16
N ASP A 58 -26.96 15.18 -14.20
CA ASP A 58 -25.73 14.87 -14.90
C ASP A 58 -24.91 13.83 -14.10
N PRO A 59 -24.59 12.68 -14.69
CA PRO A 59 -23.79 11.65 -14.01
C PRO A 59 -22.40 12.14 -13.58
N LEU A 60 -21.73 12.97 -14.39
CA LEU A 60 -20.41 13.50 -14.04
C LEU A 60 -20.48 14.50 -12.89
N GLU A 61 -21.48 15.36 -12.89
CA GLU A 61 -21.72 16.28 -11.77
C GLU A 61 -22.01 15.51 -10.48
N LYS A 62 -22.85 14.46 -10.55
CA LYS A 62 -23.09 13.56 -9.40
C LYS A 62 -21.82 12.92 -8.88
N ALA A 63 -20.98 12.43 -9.78
CA ALA A 63 -19.72 11.80 -9.40
C ALA A 63 -18.81 12.74 -8.62
N ARG A 64 -18.68 13.99 -9.09
CA ARG A 64 -17.90 15.03 -8.40
C ARG A 64 -18.50 15.44 -7.05
N LEU A 65 -19.83 15.51 -6.96
CA LEU A 65 -20.51 15.82 -5.69
C LEU A 65 -20.36 14.70 -4.67
N TYR A 66 -20.47 13.43 -5.11
CA TYR A 66 -20.22 12.28 -4.25
C TYR A 66 -18.77 12.23 -3.79
N GLN A 67 -17.80 12.51 -4.66
CA GLN A 67 -16.38 12.62 -4.28
C GLN A 67 -16.18 13.66 -3.18
N LEU A 68 -16.63 14.90 -3.38
CA LEU A 68 -16.46 15.98 -2.40
C LEU A 68 -17.14 15.70 -1.06
N LYS A 69 -18.31 15.03 -1.10
CA LYS A 69 -18.98 14.57 0.11
C LYS A 69 -18.16 13.48 0.80
N ALA A 70 -17.60 12.54 0.04
CA ALA A 70 -16.74 11.48 0.56
C ALA A 70 -15.46 12.02 1.21
N ASP A 71 -14.80 12.99 0.54
CA ASP A 71 -13.62 13.68 1.06
C ASP A 71 -13.95 14.37 2.41
N ALA A 72 -15.05 15.10 2.49
CA ALA A 72 -15.47 15.75 3.72
C ALA A 72 -15.76 14.75 4.86
N LEU A 73 -16.44 13.63 4.55
CA LEU A 73 -16.73 12.55 5.51
C LEU A 73 -15.45 11.87 5.99
N TYR A 74 -14.47 11.72 5.13
CA TYR A 74 -13.15 11.20 5.49
C TYR A 74 -12.47 12.08 6.55
N TYR A 75 -12.44 13.40 6.35
CA TYR A 75 -11.81 14.32 7.29
C TYR A 75 -12.53 14.42 8.64
N VAL A 76 -13.83 14.10 8.72
CA VAL A 76 -14.54 13.96 10.00
C VAL A 76 -14.48 12.53 10.57
N ASN A 77 -13.60 11.68 10.03
CA ASN A 77 -13.37 10.30 10.47
C ASN A 77 -14.58 9.36 10.35
N ASN A 78 -15.50 9.65 9.41
CA ASN A 78 -16.61 8.76 9.10
C ASN A 78 -16.28 7.88 7.88
N LEU A 79 -15.36 6.93 8.07
CA LEU A 79 -14.85 6.07 6.99
C LEU A 79 -15.92 5.22 6.28
N PRO A 80 -16.92 4.60 6.97
CA PRO A 80 -17.91 3.79 6.27
C PRO A 80 -18.77 4.60 5.30
N GLU A 81 -19.22 5.78 5.70
CA GLU A 81 -20.05 6.65 4.86
C GLU A 81 -19.20 7.32 3.77
N SER A 82 -17.94 7.65 4.06
CA SER A 82 -16.98 8.13 3.07
C SER A 82 -16.80 7.10 1.95
N LEU A 83 -16.54 5.84 2.30
CA LEU A 83 -16.42 4.74 1.33
C LEU A 83 -17.66 4.60 0.47
N GLU A 84 -18.86 4.59 1.06
CA GLU A 84 -20.13 4.49 0.32
C GLU A 84 -20.22 5.60 -0.73
N ASN A 85 -19.87 6.84 -0.37
CA ASN A 85 -19.93 7.97 -1.31
C ASN A 85 -18.85 7.88 -2.40
N TYR A 86 -17.63 7.37 -2.13
CA TYR A 86 -16.66 7.10 -3.20
C TYR A 86 -17.16 6.03 -4.16
N LEU A 87 -17.80 4.97 -3.67
CA LEU A 87 -18.39 3.94 -4.54
C LEU A 87 -19.51 4.50 -5.42
N LEU A 88 -20.37 5.37 -4.86
CA LEU A 88 -21.40 6.07 -5.62
C LEU A 88 -20.80 7.05 -6.66
N ALA A 89 -19.67 7.69 -6.33
CA ALA A 89 -18.94 8.52 -7.29
C ALA A 89 -18.41 7.70 -8.47
N ILE A 90 -17.82 6.54 -8.20
CA ILE A 90 -17.33 5.62 -9.23
C ILE A 90 -18.49 5.13 -10.11
N GLU A 91 -19.60 4.73 -9.51
CA GLU A 91 -20.78 4.28 -10.25
C GLU A 91 -21.37 5.40 -11.12
N ALA A 92 -21.49 6.62 -10.60
CA ALA A 92 -21.99 7.76 -11.36
C ALA A 92 -21.03 8.15 -12.49
N GLY A 93 -19.71 8.18 -12.22
CA GLY A 93 -18.69 8.50 -13.21
C GLY A 93 -18.64 7.49 -14.36
N SER A 94 -18.85 6.20 -14.07
CA SER A 94 -18.89 5.15 -15.09
C SER A 94 -20.11 5.24 -16.03
N LYS A 95 -21.18 5.92 -15.59
CA LYS A 95 -22.41 6.16 -16.40
C LYS A 95 -22.32 7.45 -17.22
N SER A 96 -21.28 8.25 -17.06
CA SER A 96 -21.09 9.48 -17.81
C SER A 96 -20.60 9.19 -19.24
N GLU A 97 -21.15 9.90 -20.21
CA GLU A 97 -20.64 9.87 -21.60
C GLU A 97 -19.26 10.53 -21.72
N VAL A 98 -18.94 11.45 -20.80
CA VAL A 98 -17.64 12.13 -20.73
C VAL A 98 -16.81 11.46 -19.64
N SER A 99 -15.70 10.84 -20.03
CA SER A 99 -14.78 10.23 -19.09
C SER A 99 -13.89 11.26 -18.41
N ASP A 100 -13.98 11.37 -17.08
CA ASP A 100 -13.04 12.12 -16.25
C ASP A 100 -12.09 11.11 -15.58
N LEU A 101 -10.99 10.81 -16.28
CA LEU A 101 -10.01 9.81 -15.84
C LEU A 101 -9.38 10.16 -14.49
N LEU A 102 -9.14 11.45 -14.22
CA LEU A 102 -8.56 11.90 -12.95
C LEU A 102 -9.54 11.68 -11.80
N LEU A 103 -10.80 12.06 -11.97
CA LEU A 103 -11.85 11.79 -10.99
C LEU A 103 -11.96 10.30 -10.66
N MET A 104 -11.95 9.46 -11.70
CA MET A 104 -12.05 8.00 -11.52
C MET A 104 -10.83 7.43 -10.82
N LEU A 105 -9.63 7.92 -11.13
CA LEU A 105 -8.40 7.57 -10.43
C LEU A 105 -8.48 7.94 -8.95
N GLU A 106 -8.82 9.18 -8.63
CA GLU A 106 -8.91 9.69 -7.25
C GLU A 106 -9.96 8.91 -6.45
N CYS A 107 -11.16 8.71 -6.99
CA CYS A 107 -12.22 7.96 -6.31
C CYS A 107 -11.82 6.50 -6.04
N ASN A 108 -11.19 5.82 -7.01
CA ASN A 108 -10.71 4.46 -6.79
C ASN A 108 -9.56 4.40 -5.76
N SER A 109 -8.62 5.34 -5.82
CA SER A 109 -7.53 5.44 -4.84
C SER A 109 -8.05 5.61 -3.42
N HIS A 110 -9.01 6.54 -3.22
CA HIS A 110 -9.59 6.81 -1.91
C HIS A 110 -10.52 5.69 -1.43
N ALA A 111 -11.29 5.04 -2.33
CA ALA A 111 -12.06 3.85 -1.97
C ALA A 111 -11.12 2.71 -1.53
N GLY A 112 -10.01 2.49 -2.24
CA GLY A 112 -8.97 1.54 -1.84
C GLY A 112 -8.39 1.89 -0.47
N PHE A 113 -8.09 3.16 -0.21
CA PHE A 113 -7.64 3.63 1.10
C PHE A 113 -8.66 3.34 2.21
N CYS A 114 -9.95 3.69 2.00
CA CYS A 114 -11.01 3.40 2.98
C CYS A 114 -11.14 1.90 3.25
N TYR A 115 -11.09 1.05 2.23
CA TYR A 115 -11.11 -0.40 2.40
C TYR A 115 -9.90 -0.88 3.21
N ARG A 116 -8.71 -0.32 2.98
CA ARG A 116 -7.50 -0.66 3.75
C ARG A 116 -7.64 -0.28 5.22
N GLU A 117 -8.11 0.93 5.53
CA GLU A 117 -8.34 1.38 6.91
C GLU A 117 -9.42 0.56 7.63
N LEU A 118 -10.40 0.05 6.88
CA LEU A 118 -11.41 -0.89 7.39
C LEU A 118 -10.90 -2.34 7.50
N GLY A 119 -9.64 -2.61 7.16
CA GLY A 119 -9.03 -3.94 7.21
C GLY A 119 -9.43 -4.88 6.07
N ILE A 120 -10.09 -4.39 5.02
CA ILE A 120 -10.56 -5.19 3.88
C ILE A 120 -9.53 -5.12 2.73
N TYR A 121 -8.35 -5.67 2.98
CA TYR A 121 -7.15 -5.46 2.16
C TYR A 121 -7.23 -5.95 0.72
N SER A 122 -7.94 -7.07 0.45
CA SER A 122 -8.09 -7.57 -0.92
C SER A 122 -8.93 -6.61 -1.77
N LYS A 123 -10.04 -6.07 -1.23
CA LYS A 123 -10.81 -5.04 -1.92
C LYS A 123 -10.01 -3.75 -2.10
N ALA A 124 -9.24 -3.36 -1.09
CA ALA A 124 -8.34 -2.21 -1.22
C ALA A 124 -7.42 -2.37 -2.43
N LEU A 125 -6.82 -3.55 -2.58
CA LEU A 125 -5.92 -3.84 -3.68
C LEU A 125 -6.63 -3.82 -5.04
N ASP A 126 -7.87 -4.36 -5.15
CA ASP A 126 -8.67 -4.30 -6.38
C ASP A 126 -8.91 -2.85 -6.81
N TYR A 127 -9.29 -1.97 -5.88
CA TYR A 127 -9.51 -0.55 -6.17
C TYR A 127 -8.21 0.18 -6.51
N TYR A 128 -7.09 -0.17 -5.87
CA TYR A 128 -5.79 0.38 -6.23
C TYR A 128 -5.34 -0.03 -7.63
N PHE A 129 -5.63 -1.26 -8.08
CA PHE A 129 -5.38 -1.67 -9.45
C PHE A 129 -6.28 -0.92 -10.45
N ASN A 130 -7.56 -0.73 -10.13
CA ASN A 130 -8.42 0.10 -10.96
C ASN A 130 -7.88 1.54 -11.08
N ALA A 131 -7.40 2.12 -9.98
CA ALA A 131 -6.75 3.44 -10.00
C ALA A 131 -5.49 3.43 -10.87
N LEU A 132 -4.67 2.38 -10.79
CA LEU A 132 -3.47 2.22 -11.62
C LEU A 132 -3.83 2.17 -13.12
N ASP A 133 -4.88 1.49 -13.52
CA ASP A 133 -5.34 1.45 -14.91
C ASP A 133 -5.73 2.85 -15.42
N TYR A 134 -6.39 3.66 -14.59
CA TYR A 134 -6.68 5.06 -14.91
C TYR A 134 -5.41 5.91 -14.96
N ALA A 135 -4.44 5.70 -14.06
CA ALA A 135 -3.17 6.41 -14.07
C ALA A 135 -2.36 6.13 -15.34
N VAL A 136 -2.33 4.87 -15.79
CA VAL A 136 -1.72 4.48 -17.07
C VAL A 136 -2.40 5.19 -18.24
N SER A 137 -3.74 5.28 -18.20
CA SER A 137 -4.53 5.92 -19.26
C SER A 137 -4.33 7.43 -19.32
N LEU A 138 -4.10 8.09 -18.17
CA LEU A 138 -3.79 9.53 -18.06
C LEU A 138 -2.44 9.90 -18.65
N GLN A 139 -1.50 8.95 -18.72
CA GLN A 139 -0.10 9.18 -19.12
C GLN A 139 0.61 10.25 -18.26
N ASP A 140 0.13 10.49 -17.04
CA ASP A 140 0.77 11.37 -16.07
C ASP A 140 1.68 10.56 -15.15
N SER A 141 2.96 10.89 -15.17
CA SER A 141 3.95 10.15 -14.39
C SER A 141 3.81 10.35 -12.88
N THR A 142 3.21 11.46 -12.42
CA THR A 142 2.98 11.70 -10.98
C THR A 142 1.86 10.80 -10.47
N GLU A 143 0.76 10.76 -11.20
CA GLU A 143 -0.38 9.91 -10.88
C GLU A 143 0.00 8.43 -10.97
N LEU A 144 0.85 8.07 -11.95
CA LEU A 144 1.35 6.71 -12.11
C LEU A 144 2.24 6.28 -10.93
N ALA A 145 3.14 7.16 -10.46
CA ALA A 145 3.97 6.87 -9.29
C ALA A 145 3.11 6.70 -8.03
N THR A 146 2.14 7.60 -7.82
CA THR A 146 1.17 7.52 -6.71
C THR A 146 0.35 6.23 -6.76
N ALA A 147 -0.11 5.84 -7.95
CA ALA A 147 -0.86 4.59 -8.11
C ALA A 147 -0.01 3.35 -7.80
N TYR A 148 1.24 3.31 -8.26
CA TYR A 148 2.17 2.23 -7.89
C TYR A 148 2.43 2.17 -6.38
N TYR A 149 2.63 3.32 -5.73
CA TYR A 149 2.77 3.39 -4.28
C TYR A 149 1.53 2.82 -3.57
N ASN A 150 0.33 3.18 -4.00
CA ASN A 150 -0.93 2.69 -3.42
C ASN A 150 -1.06 1.17 -3.55
N VAL A 151 -0.74 0.61 -4.73
CA VAL A 151 -0.71 -0.85 -4.93
C VAL A 151 0.33 -1.50 -4.01
N GLY A 152 1.53 -0.93 -3.89
CA GLY A 152 2.55 -1.39 -2.95
C GLY A 152 2.07 -1.39 -1.50
N SER A 153 1.37 -0.32 -1.08
CA SER A 153 0.74 -0.22 0.25
C SER A 153 -0.36 -1.26 0.47
N GLY A 154 -1.14 -1.58 -0.56
CA GLY A 154 -2.12 -2.66 -0.53
C GLY A 154 -1.48 -4.03 -0.29
N TYR A 155 -0.41 -4.35 -1.02
CA TYR A 155 0.36 -5.58 -0.82
C TYR A 155 1.04 -5.64 0.55
N GLN A 156 1.57 -4.52 1.06
CA GLN A 156 2.10 -4.44 2.43
C GLN A 156 1.03 -4.84 3.45
N SER A 157 -0.18 -4.30 3.34
CA SER A 157 -1.29 -4.63 4.23
C SER A 157 -1.69 -6.11 4.18
N LEU A 158 -1.47 -6.77 3.05
CA LEU A 158 -1.65 -8.22 2.87
C LEU A 158 -0.46 -9.05 3.39
N GLY A 159 0.65 -8.41 3.81
CA GLY A 159 1.89 -9.09 4.19
C GLY A 159 2.69 -9.65 3.00
N ASP A 160 2.33 -9.31 1.78
CA ASP A 160 3.09 -9.66 0.58
C ASP A 160 4.19 -8.63 0.32
N PHE A 161 5.23 -8.71 1.15
CA PHE A 161 6.35 -7.76 1.10
C PHE A 161 7.14 -7.81 -0.21
N ALA A 162 7.12 -8.93 -0.93
CA ALA A 162 7.82 -9.04 -2.22
C ALA A 162 7.17 -8.16 -3.28
N ASN A 163 5.85 -8.26 -3.44
CA ASN A 163 5.10 -7.39 -4.35
C ASN A 163 5.06 -5.94 -3.86
N ALA A 164 4.94 -5.71 -2.53
CA ALA A 164 5.00 -4.36 -1.96
C ALA A 164 6.31 -3.64 -2.34
N ILE A 165 7.45 -4.32 -2.23
CA ILE A 165 8.76 -3.78 -2.62
C ILE A 165 8.83 -3.53 -4.14
N ASP A 166 8.32 -4.45 -4.97
CA ASP A 166 8.35 -4.28 -6.43
C ASP A 166 7.56 -3.04 -6.87
N TYR A 167 6.34 -2.87 -6.36
CA TYR A 167 5.51 -1.72 -6.71
C TYR A 167 6.05 -0.40 -6.14
N THR A 168 6.59 -0.39 -4.92
CA THR A 168 7.25 0.79 -4.35
C THR A 168 8.51 1.16 -5.15
N ASN A 169 9.26 0.17 -5.67
CA ASN A 169 10.40 0.43 -6.56
C ASN A 169 9.97 1.06 -7.89
N LYS A 170 8.81 0.66 -8.45
CA LYS A 170 8.28 1.28 -9.68
C LYS A 170 7.94 2.76 -9.46
N ALA A 171 7.34 3.11 -8.32
CA ALA A 171 7.08 4.49 -7.94
C ALA A 171 8.40 5.28 -7.83
N TYR A 172 9.36 4.76 -7.05
CA TYR A 172 10.67 5.35 -6.84
C TYR A 172 11.44 5.61 -8.15
N GLU A 173 11.42 4.68 -9.11
CA GLU A 173 12.12 4.86 -10.39
C GLU A 173 11.52 6.01 -11.22
N ILE A 174 10.20 6.19 -11.18
CA ILE A 174 9.54 7.32 -11.83
C ILE A 174 9.97 8.64 -11.16
N ASP A 175 9.89 8.72 -9.84
CA ASP A 175 10.20 9.93 -9.09
C ASP A 175 11.70 10.27 -9.17
N ARG A 176 12.55 9.26 -9.28
CA ARG A 176 13.98 9.41 -9.54
C ARG A 176 14.25 10.04 -10.91
N VAL A 177 13.53 9.61 -11.95
CA VAL A 177 13.65 10.21 -13.30
C VAL A 177 13.17 11.66 -13.29
N LYS A 178 12.08 11.95 -12.57
CA LYS A 178 11.55 13.32 -12.39
C LYS A 178 12.45 14.21 -11.53
N ARG A 179 13.36 13.62 -10.75
CA ARG A 179 14.18 14.29 -9.75
C ARG A 179 13.37 14.96 -8.64
N ASP A 180 12.18 14.42 -8.34
CA ASP A 180 11.35 14.89 -7.24
C ASP A 180 11.93 14.39 -5.91
N THR A 181 12.70 15.25 -5.26
CA THR A 181 13.39 14.90 -4.02
C THR A 181 12.44 14.59 -2.86
N SER A 182 11.25 15.18 -2.86
CA SER A 182 10.23 14.94 -1.82
C SER A 182 9.57 13.58 -2.00
N ALA A 183 9.16 13.24 -3.22
CA ALA A 183 8.59 11.94 -3.55
C ALA A 183 9.63 10.82 -3.35
N ILE A 184 10.88 11.01 -3.84
CA ILE A 184 11.99 10.07 -3.60
C ILE A 184 12.20 9.83 -2.09
N ALA A 185 12.16 10.89 -1.27
CA ALA A 185 12.34 10.75 0.18
C ALA A 185 11.20 9.96 0.83
N PHE A 186 10.00 10.09 0.30
CA PHE A 186 8.82 9.36 0.75
C PHE A 186 8.90 7.87 0.37
N ASP A 187 9.25 7.55 -0.88
CA ASP A 187 9.44 6.19 -1.35
C ASP A 187 10.53 5.45 -0.58
N LEU A 188 11.67 6.13 -0.38
CA LEU A 188 12.78 5.59 0.42
C LEU A 188 12.37 5.31 1.88
N LYS A 189 11.52 6.16 2.48
CA LYS A 189 10.93 5.86 3.79
C LYS A 189 10.12 4.58 3.73
N GLN A 190 9.26 4.44 2.72
CA GLN A 190 8.41 3.26 2.55
C GLN A 190 9.23 1.98 2.34
N MET A 191 10.29 2.05 1.51
CA MET A 191 11.25 0.95 1.35
C MET A 191 11.96 0.60 2.66
N GLY A 192 12.23 1.61 3.50
CA GLY A 192 12.78 1.42 4.84
C GLY A 192 11.82 0.63 5.72
N ILE A 193 10.55 1.03 5.79
CA ILE A 193 9.50 0.32 6.54
C ILE A 193 9.36 -1.12 6.04
N LEU A 194 9.21 -1.34 4.74
CA LEU A 194 9.10 -2.68 4.15
C LEU A 194 10.32 -3.56 4.45
N SER A 195 11.51 -2.96 4.46
CA SER A 195 12.75 -3.68 4.82
C SER A 195 12.77 -4.06 6.30
N GLU A 196 12.26 -3.21 7.18
CA GLU A 196 12.15 -3.45 8.62
C GLU A 196 11.13 -4.55 8.92
N GLU A 197 9.94 -4.49 8.32
CA GLU A 197 8.88 -5.51 8.44
C GLU A 197 9.35 -6.88 7.92
N ASN A 198 10.19 -6.89 6.89
CA ASN A 198 10.85 -8.10 6.38
C ASN A 198 12.09 -8.51 7.20
N GLY A 199 12.36 -7.89 8.35
CA GLY A 199 13.49 -8.20 9.24
C GLY A 199 14.86 -7.78 8.71
N ASN A 200 14.94 -7.05 7.60
CA ASN A 200 16.20 -6.60 7.02
C ASN A 200 16.59 -5.20 7.52
N TYR A 201 16.91 -5.11 8.82
CA TYR A 201 17.20 -3.85 9.50
C TYR A 201 18.37 -3.07 8.89
N ASN A 202 19.40 -3.73 8.37
CA ASN A 202 20.51 -3.05 7.70
C ASN A 202 20.06 -2.30 6.44
N ARG A 203 19.18 -2.91 5.68
CA ARG A 203 18.61 -2.31 4.46
C ARG A 203 17.65 -1.18 4.82
N ALA A 204 16.84 -1.35 5.86
CA ALA A 204 15.98 -0.32 6.40
C ALA A 204 16.76 0.94 6.78
N ILE A 205 17.87 0.79 7.55
CA ILE A 205 18.77 1.88 7.93
C ILE A 205 19.31 2.61 6.70
N THR A 206 19.70 1.89 5.65
CA THR A 206 20.21 2.48 4.42
C THR A 206 19.15 3.35 3.76
N HIS A 207 17.95 2.82 3.56
CA HIS A 207 16.84 3.56 2.96
C HIS A 207 16.41 4.77 3.77
N TYR A 208 16.34 4.65 5.11
CA TYR A 208 16.04 5.81 5.97
C TYR A 208 17.11 6.90 5.89
N LYS A 209 18.41 6.54 5.83
CA LYS A 209 19.50 7.51 5.64
C LYS A 209 19.41 8.22 4.30
N GLU A 210 19.13 7.50 3.24
CA GLU A 210 18.94 8.07 1.90
C GLU A 210 17.70 8.97 1.88
N SER A 211 16.59 8.57 2.54
CA SER A 211 15.40 9.39 2.71
C SER A 211 15.70 10.72 3.40
N ILE A 212 16.48 10.70 4.50
CA ILE A 212 16.93 11.92 5.18
C ILE A 212 17.74 12.81 4.25
N LEU A 213 18.65 12.23 3.46
CA LEU A 213 19.46 12.98 2.50
C LEU A 213 18.59 13.70 1.46
N MET A 214 17.58 13.01 0.94
CA MET A 214 16.63 13.59 -0.04
C MET A 214 15.78 14.69 0.58
N HIS A 215 15.26 14.49 1.80
CA HIS A 215 14.55 15.54 2.52
C HIS A 215 15.39 16.81 2.73
N ARG A 216 16.64 16.65 3.14
CA ARG A 216 17.54 17.80 3.33
C ARG A 216 17.84 18.54 2.03
N LYS A 217 17.97 17.83 0.89
CA LYS A 217 18.15 18.42 -0.43
C LYS A 217 16.91 19.16 -0.93
N GLY A 218 15.71 18.66 -0.61
CA GLY A 218 14.45 19.21 -1.06
C GLY A 218 13.87 20.30 -0.15
N GLY A 219 14.58 20.72 0.92
CA GLY A 219 14.04 21.65 1.90
C GLY A 219 12.93 21.05 2.77
N GLY A 220 12.92 19.73 2.93
CA GLY A 220 11.87 18.99 3.60
C GLY A 220 11.74 19.29 5.10
N ASN A 221 10.60 18.93 5.65
CA ASN A 221 10.19 19.17 7.04
C ASN A 221 11.15 18.51 8.06
N ALA A 222 11.59 19.28 9.05
CA ALA A 222 12.46 18.82 10.13
C ALA A 222 11.83 17.66 10.94
N ASN A 223 10.51 17.68 11.15
CA ASN A 223 9.77 16.59 11.80
C ASN A 223 9.96 15.26 11.06
N SER A 224 9.83 15.27 9.74
CA SER A 224 10.04 14.09 8.91
C SER A 224 11.45 13.52 9.01
N VAL A 225 12.46 14.37 9.15
CA VAL A 225 13.85 13.93 9.36
C VAL A 225 14.02 13.32 10.74
N ALA A 226 13.43 13.93 11.78
CA ALA A 226 13.47 13.44 13.16
C ALA A 226 12.82 12.04 13.28
N GLU A 227 11.67 11.84 12.63
CA GLU A 227 11.00 10.53 12.57
C GLU A 227 11.89 9.44 11.96
N ARG A 228 12.57 9.72 10.86
CA ARG A 228 13.49 8.75 10.24
C ARG A 228 14.72 8.47 11.08
N MET A 229 15.21 9.47 11.83
CA MET A 229 16.28 9.25 12.81
C MET A 229 15.83 8.27 13.89
N ASN A 230 14.61 8.42 14.40
CA ASN A 230 14.04 7.46 15.35
C ASN A 230 13.96 6.05 14.74
N SER A 231 13.42 5.91 13.53
CA SER A 231 13.35 4.61 12.85
C SER A 231 14.73 3.96 12.67
N ILE A 232 15.76 4.74 12.31
CA ILE A 232 17.15 4.26 12.26
C ILE A 232 17.60 3.78 13.65
N GLY A 233 17.29 4.53 14.70
CA GLY A 233 17.64 4.17 16.08
C GLY A 233 16.99 2.84 16.51
N LEU A 234 15.70 2.66 16.23
CA LEU A 234 14.98 1.43 16.54
C LEU A 234 15.51 0.24 15.72
N ALA A 235 15.85 0.45 14.45
CA ALA A 235 16.47 -0.59 13.62
C ALA A 235 17.86 -1.00 14.16
N TYR A 236 18.69 -0.05 14.65
CA TYR A 236 19.94 -0.38 15.33
C TYR A 236 19.70 -1.12 16.66
N GLN A 237 18.65 -0.76 17.42
CA GLN A 237 18.26 -1.48 18.62
C GLN A 237 17.93 -2.96 18.30
N LYS A 238 17.18 -3.22 17.24
CA LYS A 238 16.87 -4.58 16.77
C LYS A 238 18.12 -5.37 16.36
N LEU A 239 19.14 -4.69 15.84
CA LEU A 239 20.45 -5.27 15.52
C LEU A 239 21.35 -5.45 16.76
N GLY A 240 20.96 -4.99 17.94
CA GLY A 240 21.79 -5.03 19.14
C GLY A 240 22.91 -3.98 19.19
N ILE A 241 22.93 -2.99 18.29
CA ILE A 241 23.97 -1.96 18.19
C ILE A 241 23.53 -0.73 19.01
N MET A 242 23.59 -0.87 20.34
CA MET A 242 22.97 0.05 21.30
C MET A 242 23.51 1.49 21.25
N ASP A 243 24.80 1.69 20.99
CA ASP A 243 25.40 3.04 20.95
C ASP A 243 24.85 3.82 19.74
N SER A 244 24.71 3.17 18.58
CA SER A 244 24.09 3.79 17.43
C SER A 244 22.59 4.02 17.64
N ALA A 245 21.90 3.09 18.31
CA ALA A 245 20.48 3.24 18.66
C ALA A 245 20.26 4.50 19.52
N LEU A 246 21.04 4.65 20.60
CA LEU A 246 20.99 5.83 21.47
C LEU A 246 21.26 7.11 20.66
N TYR A 247 22.34 7.13 19.89
CA TYR A 247 22.72 8.30 19.11
C TYR A 247 21.58 8.80 18.23
N TYR A 248 20.96 7.90 17.46
CA TYR A 248 19.93 8.31 16.51
C TYR A 248 18.61 8.69 17.20
N VAL A 249 18.20 8.01 18.29
CA VAL A 249 17.00 8.39 19.04
C VAL A 249 17.21 9.69 19.81
N GLU A 250 18.41 9.95 20.36
CA GLU A 250 18.76 11.23 21.00
C GLU A 250 18.74 12.38 19.99
N GLN A 251 19.28 12.18 18.79
CA GLN A 251 19.18 13.19 17.71
C GLN A 251 17.73 13.46 17.29
N SER A 252 16.88 12.44 17.26
CA SER A 252 15.45 12.62 17.03
C SER A 252 14.78 13.39 18.15
N LEU A 253 15.13 13.10 19.42
CA LEU A 253 14.62 13.81 20.59
C LEU A 253 15.01 15.30 20.55
N GLU A 254 16.27 15.62 20.29
CA GLU A 254 16.75 17.01 20.17
C GLU A 254 15.97 17.77 19.07
N ALA A 255 15.71 17.12 17.95
CA ALA A 255 14.96 17.73 16.85
C ALA A 255 13.49 18.02 17.25
N HIS A 256 12.81 17.09 17.93
CA HIS A 256 11.44 17.32 18.42
C HIS A 256 11.39 18.36 19.55
N GLN A 257 12.40 18.43 20.40
CA GLN A 257 12.52 19.51 21.40
C GLN A 257 12.64 20.89 20.74
N ALA A 258 13.38 20.99 19.63
CA ALA A 258 13.49 22.23 18.87
C ALA A 258 12.19 22.62 18.15
N LEU A 259 11.27 21.67 17.97
CA LEU A 259 9.95 21.86 17.35
C LEU A 259 8.83 22.05 18.38
N ASP A 260 9.12 22.00 19.67
CA ASP A 260 8.14 21.98 20.77
C ASP A 260 7.09 20.87 20.64
N ASP A 261 7.45 19.75 19.99
CA ASP A 261 6.55 18.61 19.71
C ASP A 261 6.50 17.65 20.91
N SER A 262 5.68 18.00 21.88
CA SER A 262 5.63 17.31 23.16
C SER A 262 5.22 15.83 23.06
N ILE A 263 4.37 15.46 22.10
CA ILE A 263 3.93 14.05 21.90
C ILE A 263 5.12 13.22 21.46
N ASN A 264 5.82 13.66 20.41
CA ASN A 264 6.98 12.97 19.90
C ASN A 264 8.16 12.97 20.89
N ILE A 265 8.34 14.03 21.69
CA ILE A 265 9.31 14.05 22.79
C ILE A 265 9.04 12.91 23.78
N ALA A 266 7.80 12.75 24.23
CA ALA A 266 7.43 11.69 25.17
C ALA A 266 7.61 10.29 24.57
N GLU A 267 7.30 10.12 23.29
CA GLU A 267 7.55 8.86 22.57
C GLU A 267 9.06 8.53 22.50
N ARG A 268 9.92 9.53 22.22
CA ARG A 268 11.40 9.32 22.23
C ARG A 268 11.91 8.95 23.63
N TRP A 269 11.29 9.47 24.70
CA TRP A 269 11.63 9.02 26.06
C TRP A 269 11.31 7.53 26.28
N VAL A 270 10.17 7.04 25.77
CA VAL A 270 9.82 5.61 25.82
C VAL A 270 10.83 4.77 25.04
N ASN A 271 11.20 5.21 23.83
CA ASN A 271 12.18 4.51 22.99
C ASN A 271 13.57 4.47 23.64
N LEU A 272 14.04 5.58 24.21
CA LEU A 272 15.28 5.64 24.97
C LEU A 272 15.22 4.74 26.22
N ALA A 273 14.07 4.69 26.91
CA ALA A 273 13.89 3.83 28.07
C ALA A 273 14.01 2.34 27.67
N SER A 274 13.43 1.93 26.55
CA SER A 274 13.58 0.57 26.04
C SER A 274 15.04 0.23 25.74
N ILE A 275 15.78 1.13 25.08
CA ILE A 275 17.21 0.95 24.80
C ILE A 275 18.02 0.88 26.11
N TYR A 276 17.73 1.74 27.10
CA TYR A 276 18.41 1.68 28.40
C TYR A 276 18.06 0.43 29.21
N ASN A 277 16.86 -0.15 29.08
CA ASN A 277 16.51 -1.44 29.63
C ASN A 277 17.44 -2.54 29.08
N GLN A 278 17.65 -2.58 27.77
CA GLN A 278 18.55 -3.53 27.13
C GLN A 278 20.03 -3.31 27.53
N GLN A 279 20.44 -2.06 27.77
CA GLN A 279 21.75 -1.74 28.32
C GLN A 279 21.87 -2.00 29.82
N LYS A 280 20.84 -2.52 30.50
CA LYS A 280 20.77 -2.73 31.96
C LYS A 280 20.91 -1.45 32.78
N LYS A 281 20.66 -0.28 32.19
CA LYS A 281 20.64 1.03 32.84
C LYS A 281 19.23 1.34 33.37
N TYR A 282 18.69 0.44 34.16
CA TYR A 282 17.29 0.39 34.58
C TYR A 282 16.77 1.65 35.25
N ARG A 283 17.60 2.36 36.07
CA ARG A 283 17.20 3.62 36.73
C ARG A 283 16.96 4.75 35.70
N LYS A 284 17.81 4.82 34.67
CA LYS A 284 17.64 5.81 33.61
C LYS A 284 16.39 5.50 32.79
N ALA A 285 16.19 4.25 32.42
CA ALA A 285 15.02 3.79 31.71
C ALA A 285 13.74 4.17 32.46
N ARG A 286 13.65 3.80 33.73
CA ARG A 286 12.49 4.09 34.58
C ARG A 286 12.15 5.57 34.60
N ARG A 287 13.13 6.43 34.86
CA ARG A 287 12.90 7.89 34.92
C ARG A 287 12.29 8.43 33.64
N LEU A 288 12.80 7.99 32.47
CA LEU A 288 12.31 8.47 31.20
C LEU A 288 10.89 8.01 30.91
N VAL A 289 10.59 6.72 31.16
CA VAL A 289 9.26 6.20 30.89
C VAL A 289 8.22 6.77 31.86
N GLU A 290 8.57 7.02 33.12
CA GLU A 290 7.68 7.69 34.09
C GLU A 290 7.39 9.14 33.67
N GLN A 291 8.38 9.86 33.14
CA GLN A 291 8.16 11.19 32.55
C GLN A 291 7.21 11.14 31.35
N ALA A 292 7.37 10.17 30.46
CA ALA A 292 6.47 9.99 29.32
C ALA A 292 5.04 9.65 29.76
N MET A 293 4.90 8.73 30.73
CA MET A 293 3.59 8.36 31.26
C MET A 293 2.87 9.55 31.88
N HIS A 294 3.55 10.35 32.70
CA HIS A 294 2.96 11.54 33.29
C HIS A 294 2.46 12.55 32.25
N TYR A 295 3.16 12.65 31.11
CA TYR A 295 2.70 13.45 29.98
C TYR A 295 1.43 12.87 29.34
N TYR A 296 1.41 11.54 29.11
CA TYR A 296 0.26 10.89 28.46
C TYR A 296 -0.98 10.76 29.35
N GLU A 297 -0.84 10.71 30.68
CA GLU A 297 -1.96 10.71 31.62
C GLU A 297 -2.81 12.00 31.56
N GLY A 298 -2.23 13.11 31.10
CA GLY A 298 -2.94 14.36 30.84
C GLY A 298 -3.71 14.39 29.51
N MET A 299 -3.54 13.37 28.68
CA MET A 299 -4.23 13.21 27.39
C MET A 299 -5.28 12.09 27.53
N GLU A 300 -6.45 12.28 26.94
CA GLU A 300 -7.46 11.22 26.91
C GLU A 300 -6.87 9.95 26.26
N GLU A 301 -7.10 8.81 26.90
CA GLU A 301 -6.77 7.41 26.58
C GLU A 301 -6.00 7.23 25.25
N SER A 302 -4.65 7.21 25.30
CA SER A 302 -3.83 7.10 24.09
C SER A 302 -3.09 5.76 24.00
N GLU A 303 -2.88 5.27 22.78
CA GLU A 303 -2.03 4.13 22.46
C GLU A 303 -0.61 4.31 22.99
N HIS A 304 -0.11 5.56 23.03
CA HIS A 304 1.19 5.93 23.57
C HIS A 304 1.33 5.59 25.06
N LEU A 305 0.26 5.81 25.86
CA LEU A 305 0.25 5.45 27.27
C LEU A 305 0.38 3.92 27.45
N SER A 306 -0.32 3.15 26.61
CA SER A 306 -0.21 1.69 26.62
C SER A 306 1.22 1.21 26.31
N SER A 307 1.87 1.79 25.32
CA SER A 307 3.27 1.50 24.96
C SER A 307 4.26 1.88 26.08
N ALA A 308 4.04 3.01 26.75
CA ALA A 308 4.84 3.41 27.89
C ALA A 308 4.68 2.45 29.08
N ARG A 309 3.44 2.01 29.38
CA ARG A 309 3.17 0.99 30.41
C ARG A 309 3.90 -0.32 30.13
N LEU A 310 3.93 -0.79 28.87
CA LEU A 310 4.69 -1.98 28.49
C LEU A 310 6.19 -1.82 28.77
N THR A 311 6.78 -0.70 28.40
CA THR A 311 8.20 -0.41 28.64
C THR A 311 8.54 -0.32 30.13
N LEU A 312 7.63 0.23 30.96
CA LEU A 312 7.78 0.27 32.41
C LEU A 312 7.60 -1.12 33.04
N ALA A 313 6.64 -1.89 32.57
CA ALA A 313 6.44 -3.27 33.03
C ALA A 313 7.66 -4.14 32.74
N GLU A 314 8.26 -4.01 31.56
CA GLU A 314 9.53 -4.65 31.22
C GLU A 314 10.66 -4.21 32.19
N ASN A 315 10.75 -2.91 32.51
CA ASN A 315 11.72 -2.42 33.48
C ASN A 315 11.53 -3.03 34.87
N PHE A 316 10.29 -3.13 35.36
CA PHE A 316 9.98 -3.78 36.63
C PHE A 316 10.35 -5.26 36.59
N MET A 317 10.05 -5.98 35.52
CA MET A 317 10.42 -7.38 35.33
C MET A 317 11.94 -7.55 35.38
N LEU A 318 12.69 -6.78 34.60
CA LEU A 318 14.16 -6.82 34.54
C LEU A 318 14.85 -6.45 35.86
N THR A 319 14.15 -5.74 36.76
CA THR A 319 14.65 -5.38 38.11
C THR A 319 14.10 -6.27 39.21
N GLY A 320 13.40 -7.38 38.87
CA GLY A 320 12.88 -8.34 39.84
C GLY A 320 11.63 -7.86 40.59
N GLN A 321 11.01 -6.78 40.15
CA GLN A 321 9.80 -6.21 40.75
C GLN A 321 8.55 -6.81 40.10
N PHE A 322 8.42 -8.15 40.14
CA PHE A 322 7.42 -8.90 39.38
C PHE A 322 5.98 -8.56 39.75
N ALA A 323 5.69 -8.24 41.03
CA ALA A 323 4.34 -7.85 41.45
C ALA A 323 3.91 -6.51 40.81
N GLN A 324 4.84 -5.55 40.69
CA GLN A 324 4.56 -4.25 40.07
C GLN A 324 4.40 -4.41 38.54
N ALA A 325 5.25 -5.24 37.92
CA ALA A 325 5.14 -5.57 36.52
C ALA A 325 3.77 -6.20 36.20
N GLU A 326 3.36 -7.19 36.97
CA GLU A 326 2.06 -7.86 36.83
C GLU A 326 0.89 -6.89 36.96
N ALA A 327 0.86 -6.08 38.02
CA ALA A 327 -0.21 -5.11 38.25
C ALA A 327 -0.36 -4.15 37.06
N LEU A 328 0.76 -3.62 36.56
CA LEU A 328 0.78 -2.71 35.41
C LEU A 328 0.35 -3.40 34.11
N LEU A 329 0.75 -4.66 33.91
CA LEU A 329 0.36 -5.45 32.74
C LEU A 329 -1.13 -5.77 32.75
N MET A 330 -1.71 -6.08 33.92
CA MET A 330 -3.15 -6.32 34.07
C MET A 330 -3.96 -5.05 33.76
N GLU A 331 -3.49 -3.89 34.23
CA GLU A 331 -4.07 -2.59 33.88
C GLU A 331 -4.02 -2.36 32.35
N ASN A 332 -2.84 -2.60 31.76
CA ASN A 332 -2.63 -2.42 30.31
C ASN A 332 -3.48 -3.39 29.46
N LEU A 333 -3.65 -4.65 29.93
CA LEU A 333 -4.53 -5.62 29.28
C LEU A 333 -5.99 -5.15 29.25
N ASN A 334 -6.51 -4.62 30.38
CA ASN A 334 -7.86 -4.10 30.43
C ASN A 334 -8.04 -2.89 29.52
N PHE A 335 -7.06 -1.99 29.54
CA PHE A 335 -7.04 -0.81 28.67
C PHE A 335 -6.99 -1.20 27.18
N SER A 336 -6.06 -2.08 26.79
CA SER A 336 -5.87 -2.51 25.41
C SER A 336 -7.07 -3.29 24.87
N LYS A 337 -7.75 -4.09 25.73
CA LYS A 337 -9.00 -4.77 25.36
C LYS A 337 -10.13 -3.79 25.09
N LYS A 338 -10.32 -2.80 25.99
CA LYS A 338 -11.37 -1.78 25.86
C LYS A 338 -11.21 -0.97 24.58
N ASN A 339 -9.96 -0.62 24.23
CA ASN A 339 -9.65 0.24 23.10
C ASN A 339 -9.25 -0.55 21.83
N GLN A 340 -9.36 -1.87 21.84
CA GLN A 340 -9.05 -2.76 20.70
C GLN A 340 -7.60 -2.63 20.17
N LEU A 341 -6.65 -2.33 21.06
CA LEU A 341 -5.23 -2.17 20.74
C LEU A 341 -4.55 -3.54 20.67
N LEU A 342 -4.69 -4.24 19.54
CA LEU A 342 -4.27 -5.64 19.38
C LEU A 342 -2.76 -5.87 19.58
N ILE A 343 -1.91 -4.93 19.11
CA ILE A 343 -0.45 -5.04 19.24
C ILE A 343 -0.07 -4.94 20.71
N GLN A 344 -0.59 -3.96 21.44
CA GLN A 344 -0.32 -3.75 22.86
C GLN A 344 -0.91 -4.86 23.72
N LEU A 345 -2.07 -5.38 23.32
CA LEU A 345 -2.70 -6.54 23.95
C LEU A 345 -1.81 -7.78 23.84
N LYS A 346 -1.30 -8.06 22.64
CA LYS A 346 -0.37 -9.16 22.37
C LYS A 346 0.91 -9.03 23.22
N GLU A 347 1.55 -7.87 23.19
CA GLU A 347 2.77 -7.64 23.97
C GLU A 347 2.55 -7.70 25.48
N SER A 348 1.37 -7.26 25.96
CA SER A 348 1.01 -7.40 27.38
C SER A 348 0.93 -8.87 27.79
N TYR A 349 0.33 -9.74 26.98
CA TYR A 349 0.27 -11.17 27.25
C TYR A 349 1.64 -11.83 27.19
N ARG A 350 2.50 -11.43 26.26
CA ARG A 350 3.88 -11.92 26.18
C ARG A 350 4.66 -11.63 27.45
N LEU A 351 4.68 -10.37 27.87
CA LEU A 351 5.36 -9.96 29.10
C LEU A 351 4.73 -10.58 30.36
N LEU A 352 3.40 -10.72 30.39
CA LEU A 352 2.73 -11.37 31.50
C LEU A 352 3.12 -12.82 31.64
N ALA A 353 3.24 -13.55 30.52
CA ALA A 353 3.71 -14.94 30.53
C ALA A 353 5.12 -15.04 31.13
N GLU A 354 6.04 -14.16 30.74
CA GLU A 354 7.39 -14.10 31.29
C GLU A 354 7.40 -13.76 32.79
N VAL A 355 6.61 -12.76 33.23
CA VAL A 355 6.49 -12.40 34.64
C VAL A 355 5.96 -13.57 35.47
N LYS A 356 4.94 -14.28 34.98
CA LYS A 356 4.37 -15.47 35.63
C LYS A 356 5.36 -16.62 35.71
N GLU A 357 6.17 -16.82 34.67
CA GLU A 357 7.26 -17.81 34.66
C GLU A 357 8.31 -17.48 35.72
N TYR A 358 8.76 -16.24 35.83
CA TYR A 358 9.71 -15.80 36.87
C TYR A 358 9.15 -15.98 38.29
N LYS A 359 7.84 -15.85 38.49
CA LYS A 359 7.17 -16.11 39.76
C LYS A 359 6.94 -17.61 40.01
N SER A 360 7.29 -18.50 39.07
CA SER A 360 7.00 -19.94 39.09
C SER A 360 5.49 -20.26 39.07
N GLU A 361 4.66 -19.37 38.60
CA GLU A 361 3.22 -19.51 38.39
C GLU A 361 2.98 -20.09 36.96
N TYR A 362 3.38 -21.34 36.74
CA TYR A 362 3.50 -21.93 35.39
C TYR A 362 2.17 -22.14 34.68
N ILE A 363 1.06 -22.33 35.41
CA ILE A 363 -0.27 -22.51 34.81
C ILE A 363 -0.73 -21.18 34.22
N GLU A 364 -0.60 -20.11 34.99
CA GLU A 364 -0.93 -18.75 34.56
C GLU A 364 0.00 -18.26 33.44
N ALA A 365 1.30 -18.61 33.51
CA ALA A 365 2.26 -18.33 32.46
C ALA A 365 1.85 -19.00 31.13
N LEU A 366 1.47 -20.28 31.19
CA LEU A 366 0.99 -21.03 30.02
C LEU A 366 -0.31 -20.44 29.45
N ASP A 367 -1.23 -20.01 30.31
CA ASP A 367 -2.48 -19.37 29.84
C ASP A 367 -2.18 -18.03 29.14
N ALA A 368 -1.39 -17.18 29.76
CA ALA A 368 -0.95 -15.93 29.14
C ALA A 368 -0.21 -16.17 27.81
N PHE A 369 0.68 -17.17 27.76
CA PHE A 369 1.38 -17.53 26.53
C PHE A 369 0.44 -18.05 25.43
N LYS A 370 -0.60 -18.81 25.80
CA LYS A 370 -1.65 -19.24 24.83
C LYS A 370 -2.39 -18.04 24.27
N GLN A 371 -2.73 -17.06 25.10
CA GLN A 371 -3.39 -15.82 24.64
C GLN A 371 -2.45 -15.01 23.72
N TYR A 372 -1.16 -14.90 24.08
CA TYR A 372 -0.15 -14.29 23.20
C TYR A 372 -0.10 -15.00 21.85
N LYS A 373 0.02 -16.33 21.82
CA LYS A 373 0.07 -17.11 20.59
C LYS A 373 -1.22 -17.01 19.77
N LEU A 374 -2.37 -17.04 20.42
CA LEU A 374 -3.66 -16.84 19.77
C LEU A 374 -3.73 -15.46 19.08
N LEU A 375 -3.22 -14.42 19.72
CA LEU A 375 -3.16 -13.07 19.15
C LEU A 375 -2.07 -12.96 18.07
N GLU A 376 -0.92 -13.63 18.23
CA GLU A 376 0.13 -13.69 17.22
C GLU A 376 -0.37 -14.42 15.96
N ASP A 377 -0.99 -15.59 16.14
CA ASP A 377 -1.59 -16.34 15.03
C ASP A 377 -2.79 -15.60 14.46
N SER A 378 -3.55 -14.86 15.26
CA SER A 378 -4.71 -14.10 14.80
C SER A 378 -4.33 -12.75 14.21
N THR A 379 -3.28 -12.09 14.66
CA THR A 379 -2.77 -10.91 13.94
C THR A 379 -2.18 -11.30 12.57
N LEU A 380 -1.65 -12.51 12.43
CA LEU A 380 -1.23 -13.04 11.13
C LEU A 380 -2.37 -13.72 10.36
N THR A 381 -3.36 -14.30 11.06
CA THR A 381 -4.41 -15.15 10.45
C THR A 381 -5.82 -14.55 10.58
N LEU A 382 -6.13 -13.72 11.57
CA LEU A 382 -7.43 -13.04 11.68
C LEU A 382 -7.50 -11.85 10.72
N PHE A 383 -6.41 -11.13 10.52
CA PHE A 383 -6.31 -10.23 9.38
C PHE A 383 -6.51 -10.98 8.05
N ASN A 384 -5.96 -12.19 7.93
CA ASN A 384 -6.12 -12.99 6.72
C ASN A 384 -7.34 -13.93 6.71
N ARG A 385 -7.80 -14.50 7.82
CA ARG A 385 -8.89 -15.48 7.83
C ARG A 385 -10.26 -14.88 8.07
N ASN A 386 -10.43 -13.91 8.96
CA ASN A 386 -11.74 -13.27 9.11
C ASN A 386 -11.99 -12.28 7.98
N ALA A 387 -10.98 -11.53 7.56
CA ALA A 387 -11.07 -10.74 6.33
C ALA A 387 -11.29 -11.64 5.11
N ILE A 388 -10.56 -12.76 4.97
CA ILE A 388 -10.76 -13.72 3.88
C ILE A 388 -12.07 -14.51 4.06
N SER A 389 -12.49 -14.87 5.26
CA SER A 389 -13.75 -15.61 5.48
C SER A 389 -14.97 -14.70 5.37
N GLU A 390 -14.96 -13.50 5.97
CA GLU A 390 -16.00 -12.49 5.72
C GLU A 390 -15.96 -11.99 4.27
N LEU A 391 -14.77 -11.82 3.69
CA LEU A 391 -14.65 -11.48 2.27
C LEU A 391 -15.15 -12.61 1.37
N ASN A 392 -14.81 -13.87 1.64
CA ASN A 392 -15.29 -14.99 0.86
C ASN A 392 -16.81 -15.16 1.00
N ILE A 393 -17.37 -14.91 2.20
CA ILE A 393 -18.83 -14.94 2.40
C ILE A 393 -19.48 -13.73 1.73
N LYS A 394 -18.93 -12.53 1.88
CA LYS A 394 -19.46 -11.31 1.27
C LYS A 394 -19.24 -11.29 -0.24
N TYR A 395 -18.06 -11.72 -0.71
CA TYR A 395 -17.76 -11.88 -2.13
C TYR A 395 -18.61 -12.99 -2.76
N ALA A 396 -18.84 -14.12 -2.08
CA ALA A 396 -19.74 -15.16 -2.54
C ALA A 396 -21.21 -14.69 -2.56
N VAL A 397 -21.60 -13.81 -1.64
CA VAL A 397 -22.94 -13.18 -1.61
C VAL A 397 -23.03 -12.12 -2.72
N ASP A 398 -22.05 -11.21 -2.81
CA ASP A 398 -22.03 -10.16 -3.85
C ASP A 398 -21.91 -10.75 -5.27
N VAL A 399 -21.07 -11.78 -5.46
CA VAL A 399 -20.97 -12.51 -6.74
C VAL A 399 -22.28 -13.23 -7.07
N LYS A 400 -22.91 -13.88 -6.08
CA LYS A 400 -24.23 -14.51 -6.29
C LYS A 400 -25.34 -13.49 -6.54
N GLU A 401 -25.28 -12.31 -5.91
CA GLU A 401 -26.24 -11.24 -6.14
C GLU A 401 -26.01 -10.56 -7.51
N GLN A 402 -24.75 -10.40 -7.92
CA GLN A 402 -24.41 -9.98 -9.28
C GLN A 402 -24.76 -11.06 -10.32
N GLU A 403 -24.44 -12.34 -10.09
CA GLU A 403 -24.86 -13.44 -10.95
C GLU A 403 -26.39 -13.52 -11.06
N ASN A 404 -27.11 -13.37 -9.95
CA ASN A 404 -28.58 -13.35 -9.97
C ASN A 404 -29.13 -12.11 -10.69
N THR A 405 -28.45 -10.97 -10.59
CA THR A 405 -28.83 -9.75 -11.31
C THR A 405 -28.53 -9.89 -12.79
N ILE A 406 -27.38 -10.43 -13.14
CA ILE A 406 -27.01 -10.75 -14.53
C ILE A 406 -27.98 -11.79 -15.11
N LEU A 407 -28.26 -12.87 -14.40
CA LEU A 407 -29.23 -13.90 -14.81
C LEU A 407 -30.65 -13.35 -14.97
N ARG A 408 -31.07 -12.39 -14.13
CA ARG A 408 -32.37 -11.71 -14.33
C ARG A 408 -32.36 -10.83 -15.57
N LEU A 409 -31.32 -10.04 -15.76
CA LEU A 409 -31.15 -9.21 -16.95
C LEU A 409 -31.01 -10.06 -18.23
N GLU A 410 -30.26 -11.16 -18.19
CA GLU A 410 -30.15 -12.12 -19.28
C GLU A 410 -31.50 -12.77 -19.58
N ASN A 411 -32.29 -13.18 -18.58
CA ASN A 411 -33.62 -13.69 -18.77
C ASN A 411 -34.59 -12.64 -19.35
N GLU A 412 -34.54 -11.40 -18.90
CA GLU A 412 -35.35 -10.31 -19.47
C GLU A 412 -34.92 -9.99 -20.90
N VAL A 413 -33.63 -9.98 -21.20
CA VAL A 413 -33.09 -9.83 -22.55
C VAL A 413 -33.50 -11.02 -23.42
N GLN A 414 -33.37 -12.27 -22.94
CA GLN A 414 -33.80 -13.44 -23.67
C GLN A 414 -35.31 -13.46 -23.96
N GLN A 415 -36.14 -13.07 -22.99
CA GLN A 415 -37.59 -12.97 -23.22
C GLN A 415 -37.94 -11.87 -24.24
N SER A 416 -37.25 -10.73 -24.16
CA SER A 416 -37.40 -9.65 -25.14
C SER A 416 -36.88 -10.04 -26.54
N GLU A 417 -35.78 -10.81 -26.58
CA GLU A 417 -35.23 -11.36 -27.83
C GLU A 417 -36.13 -12.42 -28.45
N ILE A 418 -36.68 -13.36 -27.63
CA ILE A 418 -37.62 -14.36 -28.11
C ILE A 418 -38.88 -13.69 -28.73
N ALA A 419 -39.43 -12.70 -28.01
CA ALA A 419 -40.57 -11.92 -28.54
C ALA A 419 -40.21 -11.15 -29.83
N SER A 420 -38.98 -10.62 -29.92
CA SER A 420 -38.51 -9.94 -31.14
C SER A 420 -38.14 -10.89 -32.27
N GLN A 421 -37.63 -12.10 -31.93
CA GLN A 421 -37.30 -13.13 -32.92
C GLN A 421 -38.54 -13.71 -33.63
N GLU A 422 -39.65 -13.88 -32.91
CA GLU A 422 -40.94 -14.30 -33.53
C GLU A 422 -41.44 -13.27 -34.55
N VAL A 423 -41.25 -12.01 -34.29
CA VAL A 423 -41.62 -10.94 -35.24
C VAL A 423 -40.61 -10.84 -36.39
N ARG A 424 -39.31 -11.01 -36.12
CA ARG A 424 -38.25 -10.97 -37.14
C ARG A 424 -38.21 -12.20 -38.01
N ALA A 425 -38.53 -13.39 -37.49
CA ALA A 425 -38.55 -14.62 -38.24
C ALA A 425 -39.58 -14.57 -39.39
N ARG A 426 -40.71 -13.91 -39.20
CA ARG A 426 -41.70 -13.67 -40.26
C ARG A 426 -41.22 -12.72 -41.36
N TRP A 427 -40.40 -11.72 -41.02
CA TRP A 427 -39.84 -10.79 -42.00
C TRP A 427 -38.56 -11.29 -42.68
N LEU A 428 -37.78 -12.14 -41.98
CA LEU A 428 -36.53 -12.71 -42.52
C LEU A 428 -36.77 -13.75 -43.59
N MET A 429 -37.86 -14.52 -43.53
CA MET A 429 -38.19 -15.49 -44.58
C MET A 429 -38.49 -14.82 -45.94
N PHE A 430 -38.97 -13.59 -45.95
CA PHE A 430 -39.26 -12.82 -47.17
C PHE A 430 -38.04 -12.09 -47.75
N SER A 431 -37.09 -11.65 -46.88
CA SER A 431 -35.91 -10.91 -47.34
C SER A 431 -34.69 -11.81 -47.64
N LEU A 432 -34.69 -13.06 -47.13
CA LEU A 432 -33.53 -13.95 -47.24
C LEU A 432 -33.20 -14.37 -48.69
N ALA A 433 -34.23 -14.52 -49.52
CA ALA A 433 -34.00 -14.92 -50.91
C ALA A 433 -33.33 -13.82 -51.77
N ILE A 434 -33.55 -12.57 -51.44
CA ILE A 434 -32.94 -11.42 -52.17
C ILE A 434 -31.55 -11.10 -51.63
N VAL A 435 -31.33 -11.29 -50.31
CA VAL A 435 -30.03 -10.99 -49.66
C VAL A 435 -28.99 -12.08 -49.96
N VAL A 436 -29.39 -13.34 -50.10
CA VAL A 436 -28.43 -14.44 -50.34
C VAL A 436 -27.68 -14.28 -51.67
N ILE A 437 -28.35 -13.81 -52.73
CA ILE A 437 -27.68 -13.61 -54.02
C ILE A 437 -26.73 -12.40 -54.02
N SER A 438 -27.10 -11.32 -53.32
CA SER A 438 -26.23 -10.15 -53.21
C SER A 438 -25.08 -10.38 -52.24
N LEU A 439 -25.26 -11.17 -51.15
CA LEU A 439 -24.21 -11.49 -50.18
C LEU A 439 -23.13 -12.43 -50.77
N LEU A 440 -23.48 -13.34 -51.65
CA LEU A 440 -22.50 -14.21 -52.32
C LEU A 440 -21.52 -13.43 -53.20
N SER A 441 -21.98 -12.39 -53.86
CA SER A 441 -21.08 -11.52 -54.65
C SER A 441 -20.21 -10.60 -53.79
N ILE A 442 -20.75 -10.10 -52.67
CA ILE A 442 -20.02 -9.22 -51.73
C ILE A 442 -19.00 -10.03 -50.91
N THR A 443 -19.35 -11.26 -50.48
CA THR A 443 -18.41 -12.10 -49.71
C THR A 443 -17.20 -12.52 -50.52
N LEU A 444 -17.37 -12.83 -51.80
CA LEU A 444 -16.25 -13.10 -52.71
C LEU A 444 -15.32 -11.91 -52.89
N ALA A 445 -15.87 -10.71 -52.98
CA ALA A 445 -15.09 -9.46 -53.08
C ALA A 445 -14.39 -9.09 -51.76
N LEU A 446 -15.04 -9.35 -50.60
CA LEU A 446 -14.45 -9.07 -49.29
C LEU A 446 -13.37 -10.09 -48.90
N MET A 447 -13.55 -11.37 -49.23
CA MET A 447 -12.52 -12.40 -49.00
C MET A 447 -11.25 -12.12 -49.80
N SER A 448 -11.35 -11.62 -51.01
CA SER A 448 -10.17 -11.21 -51.78
C SER A 448 -9.44 -10.03 -51.17
N ARG A 449 -10.17 -9.03 -50.64
CA ARG A 449 -9.58 -7.87 -49.94
C ARG A 449 -8.99 -8.25 -48.58
N TYR A 450 -9.65 -9.16 -47.85
CA TYR A 450 -9.14 -9.60 -46.52
C TYR A 450 -7.86 -10.43 -46.66
N LYS A 451 -7.80 -11.29 -47.72
CA LYS A 451 -6.59 -12.07 -48.03
C LYS A 451 -5.40 -11.19 -48.41
N ALA A 452 -5.63 -10.10 -49.13
CA ALA A 452 -4.62 -9.13 -49.50
C ALA A 452 -4.12 -8.33 -48.27
N LYS A 453 -5.05 -7.91 -47.39
CA LYS A 453 -4.70 -7.12 -46.20
C LYS A 453 -3.97 -7.96 -45.13
N ARG A 454 -4.31 -9.24 -44.99
CA ARG A 454 -3.61 -10.19 -44.11
C ARG A 454 -2.18 -10.43 -44.55
N LEU A 455 -1.96 -10.62 -45.86
CA LEU A 455 -0.62 -10.75 -46.45
C LEU A 455 0.24 -9.49 -46.19
N GLN A 456 -0.37 -8.33 -46.24
CA GLN A 456 0.32 -7.06 -45.98
C GLN A 456 0.71 -6.94 -44.49
N LEU A 457 -0.19 -7.30 -43.57
CA LEU A 457 0.14 -7.29 -42.13
C LEU A 457 1.19 -8.34 -41.73
N GLU A 458 1.13 -9.54 -42.35
CA GLU A 458 2.15 -10.57 -42.11
C GLU A 458 3.54 -10.13 -42.61
N ALA A 459 3.60 -9.36 -43.70
CA ALA A 459 4.83 -8.79 -44.21
C ALA A 459 5.39 -7.71 -43.25
N GLU A 460 4.54 -6.80 -42.72
CA GLU A 460 4.94 -5.78 -41.74
C GLU A 460 5.41 -6.39 -40.42
N VAL A 461 4.71 -7.42 -39.93
CA VAL A 461 5.12 -8.14 -38.70
C VAL A 461 6.46 -8.85 -38.89
N ASN A 462 6.68 -9.46 -40.04
CA ASN A 462 7.96 -10.10 -40.36
C ASN A 462 9.10 -9.07 -40.52
N GLU A 463 8.81 -7.91 -41.09
CA GLU A 463 9.77 -6.80 -41.17
C GLU A 463 10.13 -6.27 -39.77
N MET A 464 9.14 -6.07 -38.90
CA MET A 464 9.38 -5.68 -37.51
C MET A 464 10.14 -6.76 -36.72
N ARG A 465 9.78 -8.04 -36.88
CA ARG A 465 10.54 -9.16 -36.27
C ARG A 465 12.01 -9.16 -36.73
N THR A 466 12.24 -8.85 -38.00
CA THR A 466 13.61 -8.78 -38.53
C THR A 466 14.37 -7.59 -37.96
N LYS A 467 13.72 -6.43 -37.83
CA LYS A 467 14.30 -5.23 -37.17
C LYS A 467 14.60 -5.48 -35.69
N ILE A 468 13.69 -6.14 -34.96
CA ILE A 468 13.89 -6.54 -33.56
C ILE A 468 15.04 -7.55 -33.43
N LYS A 469 15.14 -8.54 -34.31
CA LYS A 469 16.27 -9.48 -34.32
C LYS A 469 17.60 -8.81 -34.59
N VAL A 470 17.64 -7.80 -35.45
CA VAL A 470 18.85 -7.03 -35.74
C VAL A 470 19.29 -6.22 -34.54
N VAL A 471 18.34 -5.57 -33.84
CA VAL A 471 18.60 -4.80 -32.62
C VAL A 471 19.06 -5.72 -31.47
N LEU A 472 18.39 -6.86 -31.26
CA LEU A 472 18.77 -7.85 -30.24
C LEU A 472 20.14 -8.50 -30.53
N ASN A 473 20.50 -8.70 -31.81
CA ASN A 473 21.80 -9.24 -32.16
C ASN A 473 22.94 -8.17 -32.09
N GLN A 474 22.62 -6.88 -32.12
CA GLN A 474 23.60 -5.83 -31.87
C GLN A 474 23.96 -5.73 -30.38
N ASP A 475 22.97 -5.88 -29.49
CA ASP A 475 23.22 -5.85 -28.03
C ASP A 475 23.98 -7.08 -27.51
N THR A 476 23.79 -8.26 -28.16
CA THR A 476 24.49 -9.49 -27.74
C THR A 476 25.92 -9.61 -28.23
N ARG A 477 26.35 -8.79 -29.19
CA ARG A 477 27.75 -8.77 -29.69
C ARG A 477 28.72 -7.96 -28.84
N ALA A 478 28.24 -7.26 -27.82
CA ALA A 478 29.07 -6.35 -27.01
C ALA A 478 29.63 -6.96 -25.72
N LEU A 479 29.30 -8.20 -25.37
CA LEU A 479 29.78 -8.85 -24.15
C LEU A 479 30.87 -9.91 -24.45
N ASN A 480 32.00 -9.45 -24.99
CA ASN A 480 33.25 -10.24 -24.93
C ASN A 480 33.91 -10.00 -23.56
N MET A 481 33.48 -10.77 -22.56
CA MET A 481 34.11 -10.78 -21.25
C MET A 481 34.97 -12.03 -21.11
N GLU A 482 36.18 -11.86 -20.62
CA GLU A 482 37.05 -12.96 -20.24
C GLU A 482 37.02 -13.16 -18.71
N LEU A 483 37.11 -14.40 -18.26
CA LEU A 483 37.07 -14.75 -16.85
C LEU A 483 38.19 -14.06 -16.04
N ASP A 484 39.36 -13.97 -16.63
CA ASP A 484 40.56 -13.38 -16.02
C ASP A 484 40.40 -11.87 -15.76
N ASP A 485 39.73 -11.16 -16.67
CA ASP A 485 39.50 -9.72 -16.54
C ASP A 485 38.55 -9.39 -15.38
N ILE A 486 37.53 -10.22 -15.20
CA ILE A 486 36.60 -10.08 -14.09
C ILE A 486 37.27 -10.43 -12.76
N ASN A 487 38.02 -11.53 -12.72
CA ASN A 487 38.62 -12.04 -11.49
C ASN A 487 39.74 -11.13 -10.95
N GLN A 488 40.43 -10.35 -11.81
CA GLN A 488 41.42 -9.37 -11.35
C GLN A 488 40.85 -8.29 -10.43
N ARG A 489 39.54 -8.04 -10.49
CA ARG A 489 38.87 -6.96 -9.76
C ARG A 489 37.99 -7.46 -8.61
N LEU A 490 37.87 -8.77 -8.44
CA LEU A 490 37.04 -9.36 -7.39
C LEU A 490 37.89 -9.77 -6.19
N ALA A 491 37.39 -9.45 -4.99
CA ALA A 491 37.99 -9.91 -3.74
C ALA A 491 37.97 -11.45 -3.59
N GLN A 492 36.98 -12.09 -4.23
CA GLN A 492 36.86 -13.54 -4.35
C GLN A 492 36.61 -13.89 -5.82
N PRO A 493 37.54 -14.62 -6.46
CA PRO A 493 37.41 -14.93 -7.88
C PRO A 493 36.22 -15.83 -8.18
N LEU A 494 35.66 -15.66 -9.37
CA LEU A 494 34.66 -16.57 -9.92
C LEU A 494 35.39 -17.81 -10.46
N SER A 495 34.82 -18.99 -10.23
CA SER A 495 35.24 -20.21 -10.89
C SER A 495 34.78 -20.22 -12.36
N GLU A 496 35.39 -21.02 -13.21
CA GLU A 496 34.95 -21.21 -14.60
C GLU A 496 33.46 -21.53 -14.70
N ARG A 497 32.95 -22.33 -13.77
CA ARG A 497 31.54 -22.72 -13.73
C ARG A 497 30.61 -21.57 -13.33
N GLU A 498 31.03 -20.75 -12.40
CA GLU A 498 30.28 -19.55 -12.02
C GLU A 498 30.27 -18.51 -13.15
N PHE A 499 31.38 -18.36 -13.85
CA PHE A 499 31.49 -17.49 -15.02
C PHE A 499 30.59 -17.94 -16.18
N GLU A 500 30.54 -19.23 -16.46
CA GLU A 500 29.64 -19.82 -17.46
C GLU A 500 28.17 -19.54 -17.13
N ILE A 501 27.77 -19.72 -15.86
CA ILE A 501 26.41 -19.43 -15.40
C ILE A 501 26.12 -17.92 -15.48
N LEU A 502 27.08 -17.07 -15.12
CA LEU A 502 26.95 -15.61 -15.23
C LEU A 502 26.74 -15.20 -16.69
N THR A 503 27.54 -15.71 -17.62
CA THR A 503 27.45 -15.39 -19.05
C THR A 503 26.08 -15.77 -19.62
N HIS A 504 25.55 -16.92 -19.24
CA HIS A 504 24.18 -17.33 -19.61
C HIS A 504 23.10 -16.46 -18.95
N ALA A 505 23.33 -16.04 -17.72
CA ALA A 505 22.45 -15.13 -17.06
C ALA A 505 22.43 -13.77 -17.77
N LEU A 506 23.56 -13.21 -18.14
CA LEU A 506 23.67 -11.94 -18.87
C LEU A 506 23.11 -12.02 -20.31
N SER A 507 23.06 -13.23 -20.90
CA SER A 507 22.42 -13.48 -22.21
C SER A 507 20.90 -13.60 -22.15
N ASN A 508 20.28 -13.13 -21.11
CA ASN A 508 18.82 -13.04 -20.89
C ASN A 508 18.08 -14.40 -20.78
N LEU A 509 18.79 -15.51 -20.55
CA LEU A 509 18.22 -16.82 -20.35
C LEU A 509 17.60 -16.93 -18.94
N ASN A 510 16.41 -17.50 -18.79
CA ASN A 510 15.85 -17.77 -17.47
C ASN A 510 16.57 -18.92 -16.75
N ASN A 511 16.33 -19.09 -15.44
CA ASN A 511 17.08 -20.07 -14.65
C ASN A 511 16.87 -21.54 -15.10
N SER A 512 15.75 -21.85 -15.74
CA SER A 512 15.48 -23.17 -16.30
C SER A 512 16.29 -23.41 -17.57
N GLU A 513 16.37 -22.43 -18.44
CA GLU A 513 17.17 -22.46 -19.66
C GLU A 513 18.69 -22.50 -19.36
N ILE A 514 19.13 -21.81 -18.29
CA ILE A 514 20.50 -21.89 -17.81
C ILE A 514 20.78 -23.31 -17.27
N ALA A 515 19.86 -23.87 -16.47
CA ALA A 515 20.00 -25.19 -15.89
C ALA A 515 20.17 -26.30 -16.97
N GLU A 516 19.41 -26.20 -18.06
CA GLU A 516 19.55 -27.09 -19.22
C GLU A 516 20.92 -26.94 -19.91
N LYS A 517 21.37 -25.71 -20.12
CA LYS A 517 22.64 -25.45 -20.82
C LYS A 517 23.87 -25.87 -20.05
N VAL A 518 23.84 -25.70 -18.73
CA VAL A 518 24.96 -26.07 -17.86
C VAL A 518 24.77 -27.43 -17.16
N PHE A 519 23.76 -28.22 -17.55
CA PHE A 519 23.47 -29.58 -17.06
C PHE A 519 23.40 -29.70 -15.54
N VAL A 520 22.68 -28.79 -14.87
CA VAL A 520 22.45 -28.82 -13.42
C VAL A 520 20.98 -28.57 -13.08
N SER A 521 20.60 -28.72 -11.80
CA SER A 521 19.24 -28.39 -11.37
C SER A 521 18.99 -26.87 -11.34
N VAL A 522 17.74 -26.46 -11.50
CA VAL A 522 17.34 -25.05 -11.37
C VAL A 522 17.71 -24.48 -9.99
N ASN A 523 17.63 -25.30 -8.94
CA ASN A 523 18.04 -24.91 -7.59
C ASN A 523 19.55 -24.69 -7.50
N THR A 524 20.33 -25.50 -8.19
CA THR A 524 21.80 -25.34 -8.29
C THR A 524 22.17 -24.05 -9.02
N VAL A 525 21.44 -23.71 -10.09
CA VAL A 525 21.62 -22.42 -10.78
C VAL A 525 21.33 -21.24 -9.85
N LYS A 526 20.20 -21.29 -9.12
CA LYS A 526 19.85 -20.24 -8.13
C LYS A 526 20.92 -20.09 -7.05
N TYR A 527 21.46 -21.19 -6.57
CA TYR A 527 22.54 -21.19 -5.58
C TYR A 527 23.81 -20.53 -6.14
N HIS A 528 24.23 -20.92 -7.33
CA HIS A 528 25.40 -20.31 -7.98
C HIS A 528 25.17 -18.81 -8.28
N LEU A 529 24.01 -18.45 -8.79
CA LEU A 529 23.69 -17.03 -9.06
C LEU A 529 23.75 -16.18 -7.80
N LYS A 530 23.27 -16.70 -6.66
CA LYS A 530 23.38 -16.03 -5.38
C LYS A 530 24.85 -15.79 -5.00
N ASN A 531 25.68 -16.83 -5.06
CA ASN A 531 27.10 -16.72 -4.75
C ASN A 531 27.83 -15.78 -5.72
N ILE A 532 27.49 -15.84 -7.01
CA ILE A 532 28.03 -14.93 -8.03
C ILE A 532 27.69 -13.49 -7.68
N TYR A 533 26.43 -13.19 -7.34
CA TYR A 533 26.02 -11.85 -7.00
C TYR A 533 26.71 -11.32 -5.73
N GLU A 534 26.89 -12.17 -4.73
CA GLU A 534 27.68 -11.85 -3.53
C GLU A 534 29.13 -11.51 -3.89
N LYS A 535 29.77 -12.29 -4.76
CA LYS A 535 31.16 -12.05 -5.23
C LYS A 535 31.28 -10.79 -6.06
N LEU A 536 30.28 -10.48 -6.89
CA LEU A 536 30.22 -9.26 -7.71
C LEU A 536 29.84 -8.03 -6.92
N GLY A 537 29.37 -8.17 -5.66
CA GLY A 537 28.85 -7.07 -4.85
C GLY A 537 27.53 -6.50 -5.36
N VAL A 538 26.68 -7.34 -6.00
CA VAL A 538 25.41 -6.94 -6.59
C VAL A 538 24.26 -7.77 -5.97
N THR A 539 23.03 -7.27 -6.05
CA THR A 539 21.89 -7.93 -5.41
C THR A 539 20.97 -8.66 -6.38
N ASN A 540 21.07 -8.36 -7.66
CA ASN A 540 20.20 -8.93 -8.67
C ASN A 540 20.85 -8.97 -10.06
N ARG A 541 20.17 -9.67 -10.97
CA ARG A 541 20.61 -9.87 -12.35
C ARG A 541 20.80 -8.57 -13.15
N LYS A 542 19.95 -7.57 -12.87
CA LYS A 542 20.02 -6.27 -13.55
C LYS A 542 21.28 -5.50 -13.15
N GLU A 543 21.62 -5.56 -11.88
CA GLU A 543 22.86 -4.98 -11.36
C GLU A 543 24.09 -5.73 -11.87
N ALA A 544 24.02 -7.06 -11.97
CA ALA A 544 25.07 -7.87 -12.59
C ALA A 544 25.28 -7.50 -14.08
N MET A 545 24.20 -7.23 -14.81
CA MET A 545 24.26 -6.75 -16.19
C MET A 545 24.90 -5.35 -16.28
N GLN A 546 24.56 -4.44 -15.39
CA GLN A 546 25.18 -3.11 -15.32
C GLN A 546 26.67 -3.21 -14.96
N PHE A 547 27.02 -4.09 -14.02
CA PHE A 547 28.43 -4.39 -13.70
C PHE A 547 29.18 -4.85 -14.94
N ALA A 548 28.63 -5.80 -15.71
CA ALA A 548 29.21 -6.32 -16.94
C ALA A 548 29.35 -5.27 -18.03
N LEU A 549 28.35 -4.42 -18.23
CA LEU A 549 28.36 -3.33 -19.22
C LEU A 549 29.35 -2.21 -18.87
N ASN A 550 29.58 -1.95 -17.59
CA ASN A 550 30.60 -0.95 -17.17
C ASN A 550 32.02 -1.48 -17.35
N GLN A 551 32.21 -2.79 -17.35
CA GLN A 551 33.51 -3.44 -17.61
C GLN A 551 33.90 -3.39 -19.11
N SER A 552 32.92 -3.38 -20.02
CA SER A 552 33.16 -3.36 -21.47
C SER A 552 33.45 -1.95 -22.04
N LYS A 553 33.48 -0.91 -21.18
CA LYS A 553 33.69 0.50 -21.58
C LYS A 553 35.09 1.05 -21.20
N GLU A 554 35.87 0.30 -20.45
CA GLU A 554 37.31 0.57 -20.19
C GLU A 554 38.19 -0.41 -20.98
#